data_57dea6d2409af7b956865752d538a074
#
_entry.id   57dea6d2409af7b956865752d538a074
#
_cell.length_a   1.000
_cell.length_b   1.000
_cell.length_c   1.000
_cell.angle_alpha   90.00
_cell.angle_beta   90.00
_cell.angle_gamma   90.00
#
_symmetry.space_group_name_H-M   'P 1'
#
loop_
_entity.id
_entity.type
_entity.pdbx_description
1 polymer ?
#
loop_
_entity_poly.entity_id
_entity_poly.type
_entity_poly.pdbx_seq_one_letter_code
_entity_poly.pdbx_strand_id
1 'polypeptide(L)'
;MAEPVKIKIWSDYVCPFCMLAEGPLEEAIKDVGADVEVEWLPFELRPHPQPTLRPEDEYLPSIWERAVYPMARRLGVDITLPTVSPQPYTALAFEGYQYAAEQGRGAEYNQRMFRAFFQESQDLG
;
A
#
# COMPACT_ATOMS: atom_id res chain seq x y z
N MET A 1 10.65 21.70 -24.14
CA MET A 1 9.81 20.65 -23.52
C MET A 1 10.08 20.65 -22.02
N ALA A 2 9.03 20.53 -21.25
CA ALA A 2 9.17 20.47 -19.80
C ALA A 2 9.73 19.11 -19.39
N GLU A 3 10.57 19.10 -18.37
CA GLU A 3 11.04 17.85 -17.76
C GLU A 3 9.86 17.18 -17.05
N PRO A 4 9.84 15.83 -16.95
CA PRO A 4 8.80 15.15 -16.21
C PRO A 4 8.85 15.51 -14.73
N VAL A 5 7.69 15.59 -14.12
CA VAL A 5 7.58 15.75 -12.68
C VAL A 5 7.90 14.40 -12.03
N LYS A 6 8.82 14.39 -11.08
CA LYS A 6 9.22 13.18 -10.35
C LYS A 6 8.60 13.18 -8.96
N ILE A 7 7.88 12.12 -8.64
CA ILE A 7 7.28 11.93 -7.33
C ILE A 7 7.86 10.67 -6.69
N LYS A 8 8.42 10.83 -5.50
CA LYS A 8 8.91 9.70 -4.71
C LYS A 8 7.90 9.41 -3.60
N ILE A 9 7.48 8.17 -3.48
CA ILE A 9 6.48 7.77 -2.51
C ILE A 9 7.04 6.64 -1.65
N TRP A 10 7.16 6.90 -0.35
CA TRP A 10 7.51 5.88 0.63
C TRP A 10 6.22 5.25 1.15
N SER A 11 6.15 3.93 1.08
CA SER A 11 4.90 3.21 1.32
C SER A 11 5.16 1.86 1.97
N ASP A 12 4.15 1.33 2.68
CA ASP A 12 4.20 0.00 3.26
C ASP A 12 2.93 -0.78 2.88
N TYR A 13 3.09 -2.08 2.58
CA TYR A 13 1.97 -2.93 2.18
C TYR A 13 0.96 -3.20 3.30
N VAL A 14 1.33 -2.95 4.55
CA VAL A 14 0.40 -3.11 5.69
C VAL A 14 -0.37 -1.83 5.99
N CYS A 15 -0.12 -0.75 5.27
CA CYS A 15 -0.81 0.52 5.46
C CYS A 15 -2.01 0.63 4.51
N PRO A 16 -3.24 0.60 5.04
CA PRO A 16 -4.44 0.68 4.17
C PRO A 16 -4.54 2.03 3.45
N PHE A 17 -4.07 3.11 4.07
CA PHE A 17 -4.10 4.43 3.44
C PHE A 17 -3.20 4.49 2.20
N CYS A 18 -2.12 3.71 2.19
CA CYS A 18 -1.24 3.63 1.01
C CYS A 18 -1.96 2.99 -0.18
N MET A 19 -2.73 1.95 0.06
CA MET A 19 -3.57 1.35 -0.98
C MET A 19 -4.65 2.33 -1.45
N LEU A 20 -5.33 2.98 -0.51
CA LEU A 20 -6.42 3.90 -0.82
C LEU A 20 -5.93 5.14 -1.60
N ALA A 21 -4.67 5.50 -1.47
CA ALA A 21 -4.10 6.66 -2.16
C ALA A 21 -3.79 6.41 -3.64
N GLU A 22 -3.71 5.14 -4.08
CA GLU A 22 -3.33 4.82 -5.46
C GLU A 22 -4.29 5.39 -6.51
N GLY A 23 -5.59 5.19 -6.33
CA GLY A 23 -6.60 5.68 -7.27
C GLY A 23 -6.60 7.20 -7.42
N PRO A 24 -6.71 7.95 -6.31
CA PRO A 24 -6.63 9.41 -6.37
C PRO A 24 -5.35 9.94 -7.01
N LEU A 25 -4.21 9.30 -6.75
CA LEU A 25 -2.95 9.67 -7.37
C LEU A 25 -3.00 9.49 -8.89
N GLU A 26 -3.48 8.36 -9.37
CA GLU A 26 -3.62 8.09 -10.80
C GLU A 26 -4.54 9.10 -11.47
N GLU A 27 -5.68 9.42 -10.85
CA GLU A 27 -6.61 10.42 -11.37
C GLU A 27 -5.98 11.79 -11.43
N ALA A 28 -5.26 12.19 -10.40
CA ALA A 28 -4.57 13.48 -10.38
C ALA A 28 -3.53 13.58 -11.48
N ILE A 29 -2.77 12.52 -11.73
CA ILE A 29 -1.78 12.49 -12.80
C ILE A 29 -2.45 12.67 -14.17
N LYS A 30 -3.57 12.01 -14.40
CA LYS A 30 -4.33 12.17 -15.65
C LYS A 30 -4.89 13.58 -15.82
N ASP A 31 -5.44 14.13 -14.74
CA ASP A 31 -6.08 15.45 -14.78
C ASP A 31 -5.08 16.58 -15.04
N VAL A 32 -3.87 16.45 -14.50
CA VAL A 32 -2.82 17.46 -14.69
C VAL A 32 -2.34 17.50 -16.14
N GLY A 33 -2.38 16.36 -16.84
CA GLY A 33 -1.92 16.27 -18.24
C GLY A 33 -0.41 16.44 -18.38
N ALA A 34 0.33 16.49 -17.30
CA ALA A 34 1.78 16.56 -17.31
C ALA A 34 2.38 15.15 -17.36
N ASP A 35 3.64 15.08 -17.79
CA ASP A 35 4.40 13.84 -17.71
C ASP A 35 4.88 13.66 -16.27
N VAL A 36 4.44 12.60 -15.61
CA VAL A 36 4.74 12.34 -14.21
C VAL A 36 5.37 10.96 -14.06
N GLU A 37 6.55 10.92 -13.45
CA GLU A 37 7.21 9.67 -13.07
C GLU A 37 6.99 9.43 -11.58
N VAL A 38 6.51 8.23 -11.23
CA VAL A 38 6.31 7.85 -9.83
C VAL A 38 7.32 6.76 -9.47
N GLU A 39 8.10 7.01 -8.43
CA GLU A 39 9.02 6.03 -7.86
C GLU A 39 8.51 5.61 -6.48
N TRP A 40 8.18 4.32 -6.35
CA TRP A 40 7.78 3.75 -5.08
C TRP A 40 8.99 3.26 -4.32
N LEU A 41 9.07 3.64 -3.03
CA LEU A 41 10.19 3.31 -2.16
C LEU A 41 9.67 2.61 -0.92
N PRO A 42 10.39 1.58 -0.45
CA PRO A 42 9.96 0.83 0.73
C PRO A 42 10.12 1.66 2.00
N PHE A 43 9.13 1.58 2.88
CA PHE A 43 9.21 2.12 4.22
C PHE A 43 8.47 1.18 5.17
N GLU A 44 9.22 0.41 5.96
CA GLU A 44 8.61 -0.47 6.94
C GLU A 44 8.14 0.33 8.15
N LEU A 45 6.84 0.38 8.35
CA LEU A 45 6.26 1.09 9.51
C LEU A 45 6.70 0.47 10.83
N ARG A 46 6.84 -0.85 10.85
CA ARG A 46 7.26 -1.59 12.04
C ARG A 46 8.28 -2.66 11.64
N PRO A 47 9.56 -2.26 11.47
CA PRO A 47 10.59 -3.21 11.07
C PRO A 47 10.93 -4.17 12.22
N HIS A 48 11.37 -5.39 11.86
CA HIS A 48 11.86 -6.35 12.85
C HIS A 48 13.01 -5.72 13.66
N PRO A 49 13.07 -5.89 15.01
CA PRO A 49 12.23 -6.74 15.86
C PRO A 49 11.04 -6.03 16.50
N GLN A 50 10.66 -4.85 16.02
CA GLN A 50 9.53 -4.13 16.58
C GLN A 50 8.25 -4.96 16.41
N PRO A 51 7.42 -5.12 17.48
CA PRO A 51 6.18 -5.87 17.34
C PRO A 51 5.23 -5.24 16.33
N THR A 52 4.61 -6.07 15.51
CA THR A 52 3.58 -5.64 14.57
C THR A 52 2.21 -5.65 15.25
N LEU A 53 1.24 -5.01 14.62
CA LEU A 53 -0.11 -4.89 15.16
C LEU A 53 -0.87 -6.21 15.03
N ARG A 54 -1.86 -6.40 15.91
CA ARG A 54 -2.74 -7.59 15.91
C ARG A 54 -4.18 -7.15 15.66
N PRO A 55 -4.87 -7.75 14.68
CA PRO A 55 -6.25 -7.34 14.38
C PRO A 55 -7.26 -7.65 15.49
N GLU A 56 -6.94 -8.58 16.39
CA GLU A 56 -7.78 -8.88 17.56
C GLU A 56 -7.65 -7.83 18.67
N ASP A 57 -6.62 -6.98 18.62
CA ASP A 57 -6.46 -5.90 19.60
C ASP A 57 -7.33 -4.70 19.21
N GLU A 58 -7.55 -3.78 20.13
CA GLU A 58 -8.51 -2.69 19.95
C GLU A 58 -8.14 -1.70 18.84
N TYR A 59 -6.84 -1.46 18.64
CA TYR A 59 -6.38 -0.39 17.75
C TYR A 59 -6.83 -0.56 16.29
N LEU A 60 -6.57 -1.73 15.71
CA LEU A 60 -6.87 -1.94 14.28
C LEU A 60 -8.37 -1.89 14.00
N PRO A 61 -9.23 -2.65 14.71
CA PRO A 61 -10.66 -2.53 14.46
C PRO A 61 -11.19 -1.12 14.63
N SER A 62 -10.69 -0.40 15.63
CA SER A 62 -11.13 0.98 15.90
C SER A 62 -10.77 1.93 14.76
N ILE A 63 -9.51 1.94 14.31
CA ILE A 63 -9.09 2.85 13.24
C ILE A 63 -9.72 2.47 11.89
N TRP A 64 -9.93 1.19 11.64
CA TRP A 64 -10.58 0.75 10.43
C TRP A 64 -12.03 1.19 10.37
N GLU A 65 -12.75 1.07 11.47
CA GLU A 65 -14.15 1.49 11.56
C GLU A 65 -14.29 3.01 11.41
N ARG A 66 -13.43 3.77 12.10
CA ARG A 66 -13.52 5.23 12.14
C ARG A 66 -12.99 5.94 10.90
N ALA A 67 -11.98 5.38 10.24
CA ALA A 67 -11.28 6.07 9.17
C ALA A 67 -11.13 5.27 7.89
N VAL A 68 -10.69 4.01 7.95
CA VAL A 68 -10.36 3.24 6.74
C VAL A 68 -11.61 2.90 5.94
N TYR A 69 -12.60 2.25 6.56
CA TYR A 69 -13.82 1.88 5.85
C TYR A 69 -14.60 3.08 5.31
N PRO A 70 -14.76 4.18 6.08
CA PRO A 70 -15.41 5.37 5.51
C PRO A 70 -14.68 5.94 4.29
N MET A 71 -13.36 6.01 4.32
CA MET A 71 -12.58 6.50 3.18
C MET A 71 -12.68 5.55 1.99
N ALA A 72 -12.61 4.25 2.23
CA ALA A 72 -12.75 3.24 1.17
C ALA A 72 -14.10 3.35 0.47
N ARG A 73 -15.19 3.56 1.24
CA ARG A 73 -16.52 3.76 0.66
C ARG A 73 -16.58 5.00 -0.22
N ARG A 74 -15.99 6.11 0.24
CA ARG A 74 -15.95 7.36 -0.56
C ARG A 74 -15.18 7.18 -1.86
N LEU A 75 -14.12 6.37 -1.84
CA LEU A 75 -13.25 6.16 -2.99
C LEU A 75 -13.69 4.98 -3.86
N GLY A 76 -14.69 4.21 -3.42
CA GLY A 76 -15.16 3.03 -4.16
C GLY A 76 -14.15 1.89 -4.18
N VAL A 77 -13.33 1.75 -3.15
CA VAL A 77 -12.30 0.71 -3.04
C VAL A 77 -12.77 -0.41 -2.14
N ASP A 78 -12.63 -1.65 -2.62
CA ASP A 78 -12.91 -2.85 -1.84
C ASP A 78 -11.69 -3.18 -0.98
N ILE A 79 -11.88 -3.13 0.34
CA ILE A 79 -10.80 -3.34 1.31
C ILE A 79 -11.40 -3.93 2.59
N THR A 80 -10.71 -4.89 3.19
CA THR A 80 -11.13 -5.54 4.42
C THR A 80 -9.93 -5.68 5.36
N LEU A 81 -10.16 -5.44 6.65
CA LEU A 81 -9.11 -5.63 7.65
C LEU A 81 -8.62 -7.07 7.60
N PRO A 82 -7.34 -7.31 7.27
CA PRO A 82 -6.82 -8.68 7.18
C PRO A 82 -6.85 -9.39 8.53
N THR A 83 -7.09 -10.69 8.48
CA THR A 83 -7.17 -11.53 9.68
C THR A 83 -5.82 -12.09 10.11
N VAL A 84 -4.76 -11.82 9.34
CA VAL A 84 -3.40 -12.28 9.66
C VAL A 84 -2.95 -11.67 10.99
N SER A 85 -2.56 -12.49 11.94
CA SER A 85 -2.13 -12.03 13.27
C SER A 85 -0.88 -12.78 13.76
N PRO A 86 0.17 -12.08 14.22
CA PRO A 86 0.32 -10.63 14.07
C PRO A 86 0.43 -10.24 12.60
N GLN A 87 0.20 -8.96 12.30
CA GLN A 87 0.37 -8.46 10.94
C GLN A 87 1.82 -8.70 10.48
N PRO A 88 2.06 -8.95 9.18
CA PRO A 88 3.38 -9.38 8.73
C PRO A 88 4.42 -8.28 8.76
N TYR A 89 5.69 -8.68 8.84
CA TYR A 89 6.80 -7.82 8.42
C TYR A 89 6.86 -7.80 6.90
N THR A 90 7.25 -6.68 6.33
CA THR A 90 7.18 -6.48 4.89
C THR A 90 8.53 -6.46 4.17
N ALA A 91 9.62 -6.74 4.89
CA ALA A 91 10.95 -6.75 4.29
C ALA A 91 11.07 -7.68 3.09
N LEU A 92 10.59 -8.94 3.21
CA LEU A 92 10.64 -9.90 2.11
C LEU A 92 9.78 -9.45 0.91
N ALA A 93 8.62 -8.89 1.21
CA ALA A 93 7.75 -8.35 0.15
C ALA A 93 8.44 -7.23 -0.62
N PHE A 94 9.18 -6.36 0.07
CA PHE A 94 9.94 -5.30 -0.58
C PHE A 94 11.13 -5.83 -1.39
N GLU A 95 11.75 -6.91 -0.97
CA GLU A 95 12.79 -7.56 -1.79
C GLU A 95 12.20 -8.05 -3.12
N GLY A 96 11.03 -8.67 -3.08
CA GLY A 96 10.31 -9.04 -4.29
C GLY A 96 9.96 -7.84 -5.16
N TYR A 97 9.62 -6.72 -4.55
CA TYR A 97 9.36 -5.48 -5.29
C TYR A 97 10.60 -5.01 -6.06
N GLN A 98 11.77 -5.05 -5.43
CA GLN A 98 13.01 -4.66 -6.11
C GLN A 98 13.23 -5.48 -7.39
N TYR A 99 13.04 -6.79 -7.29
CA TYR A 99 13.15 -7.65 -8.46
C TYR A 99 12.11 -7.30 -9.52
N ALA A 100 10.85 -7.12 -9.12
CA ALA A 100 9.79 -6.76 -10.05
C ALA A 100 10.06 -5.41 -10.74
N ALA A 101 10.56 -4.44 -9.98
CA ALA A 101 10.90 -3.12 -10.52
C ALA A 101 12.01 -3.21 -11.56
N GLU A 102 13.02 -4.04 -11.33
CA GLU A 102 14.10 -4.29 -12.31
C GLU A 102 13.55 -4.88 -13.61
N GLN A 103 12.45 -5.61 -13.56
CA GLN A 103 11.78 -6.20 -14.73
C GLN A 103 10.72 -5.25 -15.33
N GLY A 104 10.61 -4.02 -14.84
CA GLY A 104 9.62 -3.05 -15.30
C GLY A 104 8.20 -3.34 -14.84
N ARG A 105 8.02 -4.13 -13.78
CA ARG A 105 6.71 -4.58 -13.30
C ARG A 105 6.43 -4.18 -11.85
N GLY A 106 7.06 -3.13 -11.38
CA GLY A 106 6.91 -2.69 -9.99
C GLY A 106 5.48 -2.27 -9.63
N ALA A 107 4.83 -1.51 -10.50
CA ALA A 107 3.46 -1.07 -10.24
C ALA A 107 2.48 -2.22 -10.14
N GLU A 108 2.59 -3.21 -11.03
CA GLU A 108 1.75 -4.41 -11.01
C GLU A 108 1.98 -5.22 -9.73
N TYR A 109 3.24 -5.32 -9.32
CA TYR A 109 3.60 -6.02 -8.08
C TYR A 109 2.95 -5.34 -6.87
N ASN A 110 3.04 -4.02 -6.76
CA ASN A 110 2.44 -3.27 -5.66
C ASN A 110 0.92 -3.49 -5.61
N GLN A 111 0.25 -3.36 -6.74
CA GLN A 111 -1.19 -3.57 -6.81
C GLN A 111 -1.57 -4.99 -6.38
N ARG A 112 -0.82 -5.98 -6.81
CA ARG A 112 -1.08 -7.38 -6.46
C ARG A 112 -0.84 -7.64 -4.97
N MET A 113 0.20 -7.04 -4.39
CA MET A 113 0.49 -7.21 -2.96
C MET A 113 -0.58 -6.58 -2.08
N PHE A 114 -1.04 -5.37 -2.41
CA PHE A 114 -2.14 -4.76 -1.68
C PHE A 114 -3.41 -5.59 -1.77
N ARG A 115 -3.73 -6.14 -2.93
CA ARG A 115 -4.89 -7.00 -3.11
C ARG A 115 -4.76 -8.28 -2.29
N ALA A 116 -3.60 -8.92 -2.32
CA ALA A 116 -3.36 -10.14 -1.57
C ALA A 116 -3.60 -9.92 -0.08
N PHE A 117 -3.14 -8.81 0.46
CA PHE A 117 -3.28 -8.52 1.88
C PHE A 117 -4.69 -8.00 2.24
N PHE A 118 -5.16 -6.98 1.55
CA PHE A 118 -6.38 -6.26 1.93
C PHE A 118 -7.67 -6.82 1.33
N GLN A 119 -7.59 -7.69 0.36
CA GLN A 119 -8.78 -8.32 -0.23
C GLN A 119 -8.80 -9.84 -0.04
N GLU A 120 -7.62 -10.46 0.11
CA GLU A 120 -7.51 -11.92 0.22
C GLU A 120 -6.98 -12.41 1.56
N SER A 121 -6.65 -11.52 2.48
CA SER A 121 -6.08 -11.83 3.81
C SER A 121 -4.89 -12.78 3.75
N GLN A 122 -4.00 -12.60 2.78
CA GLN A 122 -2.81 -13.43 2.67
C GLN A 122 -1.67 -12.83 3.49
N ASP A 123 -0.88 -13.69 4.11
CA ASP A 123 0.29 -13.29 4.87
C ASP A 123 1.43 -12.97 3.91
N LEU A 124 1.93 -11.72 3.99
CA LEU A 124 3.02 -11.26 3.12
C LEU A 124 4.41 -11.49 3.73
N GLY A 125 4.46 -12.01 4.94
CA GLY A 125 5.71 -12.29 5.63
C GLY A 125 6.39 -13.58 5.21
#